data_051a48d4f8b00124b9e5844d92fa4671
#
_entry.id   051a48d4f8b00124b9e5844d92fa4671
#
_cell.length_a   1.000
_cell.length_b   1.000
_cell.length_c   1.000
_cell.angle_alpha   90.00
_cell.angle_beta   90.00
_cell.angle_gamma   90.00
#
_symmetry.space_group_name_H-M   'P 1'
#
loop_
_entity.id
_entity.type
_entity.pdbx_description
1 polymer ?
#
loop_
_entity_poly.entity_id
_entity_poly.type
_entity_poly.pdbx_seq_one_letter_code
_entity_poly.pdbx_strand_id
1 'polypeptide(L)'
;MITLDIQNKLVEIVGASYVFTDEETLNEYGKDHTEDLVFPPSILVKPASAEEISAIMKIAFEYAIPVVPIGARTGLSGGILAIHKGIGLSLERLNQIEKIDEENLQVITQPAVITEVLQQAVAEKGLFYPVDPSSKGSCFIGGNIAENAGGARAVKYGVTKDYVLNLEVVLPNGEIIWTGANTLKNSTGYNLTQLMVGSEGTLGIVTKIVLKLLPAVQHNVLLWIPFFKMEQAAAAVSAIFKAGIVPSALEFMERDAIEWTSKFVEVPDVYLKPENEAHLLVEVDGNYPDILMIEAEKILSVVEQFQIDEVLFADTSDQKNMLWKLRRNIAEAVKQNTVYKEEDTVVPRFELPKLLIGIKAIGEKYGFKSICYGHAGDGNLHVNIVKLDMTEEAWKNQVPKGVKEIFELTKSLKGTISGEHGIGLVQKEFMPIVFTDVELHLMYQIKKIFDPKNIMNPGKIFPSTYNH
;
A
#
# COMPACT_ATOMS: atom_id res chain seq x y z
N MET A 1 -25.40 2.67 -19.74
CA MET A 1 -25.10 1.47 -20.56
C MET A 1 -24.25 1.92 -21.75
N ILE A 2 -23.18 1.21 -22.06
CA ILE A 2 -22.32 1.53 -23.22
C ILE A 2 -23.08 1.14 -24.52
N THR A 3 -23.40 2.13 -25.33
CA THR A 3 -24.02 1.95 -26.65
C THR A 3 -22.95 1.85 -27.75
N LEU A 4 -23.32 1.37 -28.93
CA LEU A 4 -22.39 1.32 -30.07
C LEU A 4 -21.86 2.74 -30.44
N ASP A 5 -22.71 3.78 -30.32
CA ASP A 5 -22.32 5.17 -30.57
C ASP A 5 -21.22 5.63 -29.57
N ILE A 6 -21.39 5.31 -28.29
CA ILE A 6 -20.37 5.62 -27.27
C ILE A 6 -19.08 4.84 -27.55
N GLN A 7 -19.16 3.55 -27.89
CA GLN A 7 -17.99 2.76 -28.25
C GLN A 7 -17.25 3.37 -29.45
N ASN A 8 -17.97 3.78 -30.51
CA ASN A 8 -17.37 4.43 -31.67
C ASN A 8 -16.65 5.74 -31.29
N LYS A 9 -17.26 6.58 -30.46
CA LYS A 9 -16.61 7.80 -29.92
C LYS A 9 -15.33 7.50 -29.15
N LEU A 10 -15.32 6.43 -28.33
CA LEU A 10 -14.11 6.01 -27.62
C LEU A 10 -13.03 5.52 -28.59
N VAL A 11 -13.40 4.78 -29.64
CA VAL A 11 -12.48 4.36 -30.71
C VAL A 11 -11.90 5.57 -31.46
N GLU A 12 -12.70 6.59 -31.76
CA GLU A 12 -12.21 7.83 -32.39
C GLU A 12 -11.17 8.57 -31.54
N ILE A 13 -11.26 8.49 -30.20
CA ILE A 13 -10.30 9.15 -29.29
C ILE A 13 -8.98 8.37 -29.21
N VAL A 14 -9.02 7.09 -28.93
CA VAL A 14 -7.79 6.31 -28.59
C VAL A 14 -7.32 5.38 -29.71
N GLY A 15 -8.13 5.16 -30.73
CA GLY A 15 -7.91 4.16 -31.78
C GLY A 15 -8.50 2.78 -31.43
N ALA A 16 -8.89 2.03 -32.47
CA ALA A 16 -9.56 0.72 -32.31
C ALA A 16 -8.72 -0.31 -31.54
N SER A 17 -7.40 -0.27 -31.68
CA SER A 17 -6.48 -1.19 -30.99
C SER A 17 -6.40 -1.00 -29.47
N TYR A 18 -7.02 0.05 -28.92
CA TYR A 18 -6.99 0.42 -27.51
C TYR A 18 -8.36 0.46 -26.85
N VAL A 19 -9.36 -0.14 -27.52
CA VAL A 19 -10.73 -0.33 -27.00
C VAL A 19 -11.07 -1.82 -27.05
N PHE A 20 -11.34 -2.43 -25.89
CA PHE A 20 -11.55 -3.86 -25.74
C PHE A 20 -12.95 -4.15 -25.21
N THR A 21 -13.60 -5.14 -25.80
CA THR A 21 -14.95 -5.60 -25.42
C THR A 21 -15.01 -7.12 -25.29
N ASP A 22 -13.92 -7.82 -25.55
CA ASP A 22 -13.83 -9.27 -25.40
C ASP A 22 -13.78 -9.68 -23.93
N GLU A 23 -14.45 -10.78 -23.63
CA GLU A 23 -14.65 -11.26 -22.25
C GLU A 23 -13.33 -11.61 -21.55
N GLU A 24 -12.36 -12.15 -22.25
CA GLU A 24 -11.07 -12.55 -21.71
C GLU A 24 -10.31 -11.32 -21.16
N THR A 25 -10.14 -10.29 -21.98
CA THR A 25 -9.52 -9.04 -21.61
C THR A 25 -10.29 -8.34 -20.47
N LEU A 26 -11.62 -8.26 -20.58
CA LEU A 26 -12.43 -7.61 -19.54
C LEU A 26 -12.30 -8.32 -18.18
N ASN A 27 -12.30 -9.66 -18.16
CA ASN A 27 -12.11 -10.42 -16.92
C ASN A 27 -10.70 -10.26 -16.35
N GLU A 28 -9.68 -10.17 -17.19
CA GLU A 28 -8.31 -9.89 -16.75
C GLU A 28 -8.21 -8.53 -16.03
N TYR A 29 -8.85 -7.49 -16.58
CA TYR A 29 -8.86 -6.14 -15.99
C TYR A 29 -9.96 -5.93 -14.94
N GLY A 30 -10.77 -6.94 -14.68
CA GLY A 30 -11.81 -6.96 -13.65
C GLY A 30 -11.36 -7.55 -12.31
N LYS A 31 -10.07 -7.80 -12.11
CA LYS A 31 -9.49 -8.38 -10.90
C LYS A 31 -8.17 -7.71 -10.51
N ASP A 32 -7.88 -7.68 -9.22
CA ASP A 32 -6.61 -7.30 -8.63
C ASP A 32 -6.10 -8.43 -7.69
N HIS A 33 -5.24 -8.11 -6.75
CA HIS A 33 -4.75 -9.10 -5.78
C HIS A 33 -5.70 -9.29 -4.58
N THR A 34 -6.85 -8.61 -4.57
CA THR A 34 -7.89 -8.79 -3.54
C THR A 34 -8.57 -10.12 -3.75
N GLU A 35 -8.39 -11.09 -2.89
CA GLU A 35 -9.02 -12.41 -2.87
C GLU A 35 -9.69 -12.83 -4.21
N ASP A 36 -10.66 -13.73 -4.22
CA ASP A 36 -11.28 -14.26 -5.45
C ASP A 36 -12.37 -13.34 -6.07
N LEU A 37 -12.20 -12.02 -5.99
CA LEU A 37 -13.18 -11.05 -6.53
C LEU A 37 -12.90 -10.72 -7.99
N VAL A 38 -13.93 -10.84 -8.84
CA VAL A 38 -13.87 -10.50 -10.26
C VAL A 38 -15.08 -9.65 -10.65
N PHE A 39 -14.84 -8.38 -11.00
CA PHE A 39 -15.87 -7.44 -11.47
C PHE A 39 -15.40 -6.73 -12.75
N PRO A 40 -15.60 -7.33 -13.93
CA PRO A 40 -15.14 -6.75 -15.19
C PRO A 40 -15.94 -5.50 -15.57
N PRO A 41 -15.28 -4.47 -16.16
CA PRO A 41 -15.98 -3.33 -16.76
C PRO A 41 -16.81 -3.77 -17.98
N SER A 42 -17.66 -2.88 -18.51
CA SER A 42 -18.38 -3.13 -19.76
C SER A 42 -17.52 -2.94 -21.00
N ILE A 43 -16.50 -2.11 -20.89
CA ILE A 43 -15.52 -1.79 -21.94
C ILE A 43 -14.22 -1.37 -21.27
N LEU A 44 -13.08 -1.77 -21.83
CA LEU A 44 -11.77 -1.32 -21.40
C LEU A 44 -11.19 -0.37 -22.44
N VAL A 45 -10.67 0.77 -21.99
CA VAL A 45 -10.03 1.80 -22.83
C VAL A 45 -8.64 2.10 -22.29
N LYS A 46 -7.65 2.20 -23.20
CA LYS A 46 -6.24 2.48 -22.85
C LYS A 46 -5.77 3.80 -23.50
N PRO A 47 -6.01 4.95 -22.87
CA PRO A 47 -5.54 6.26 -23.36
C PRO A 47 -4.03 6.42 -23.21
N ALA A 48 -3.44 7.31 -24.05
CA ALA A 48 -2.01 7.62 -24.05
C ALA A 48 -1.69 9.06 -23.57
N SER A 49 -2.69 9.89 -23.33
CA SER A 49 -2.47 11.29 -22.91
C SER A 49 -3.58 11.80 -21.98
N ALA A 50 -3.29 12.92 -21.30
CA ALA A 50 -4.27 13.62 -20.49
C ALA A 50 -5.46 14.14 -21.33
N GLU A 51 -5.22 14.53 -22.58
CA GLU A 51 -6.24 15.00 -23.51
C GLU A 51 -7.19 13.88 -23.93
N GLU A 52 -6.67 12.68 -24.21
CA GLU A 52 -7.50 11.49 -24.49
C GLU A 52 -8.36 11.14 -23.27
N ILE A 53 -7.79 11.15 -22.07
CA ILE A 53 -8.51 10.93 -20.81
C ILE A 53 -9.59 12.01 -20.62
N SER A 54 -9.26 13.30 -20.84
CA SER A 54 -10.22 14.40 -20.79
C SER A 54 -11.40 14.18 -21.72
N ALA A 55 -11.15 13.78 -22.98
CA ALA A 55 -12.19 13.50 -23.95
C ALA A 55 -13.10 12.33 -23.54
N ILE A 56 -12.51 11.24 -23.02
CA ILE A 56 -13.24 10.09 -22.46
C ILE A 56 -14.11 10.53 -21.28
N MET A 57 -13.54 11.31 -20.35
CA MET A 57 -14.25 11.78 -19.15
C MET A 57 -15.42 12.70 -19.48
N LYS A 58 -15.31 13.56 -20.52
CA LYS A 58 -16.43 14.39 -21.01
C LYS A 58 -17.60 13.53 -21.48
N ILE A 59 -17.32 12.45 -22.24
CA ILE A 59 -18.34 11.48 -22.66
C ILE A 59 -18.94 10.79 -21.42
N ALA A 60 -18.10 10.30 -20.53
CA ALA A 60 -18.55 9.62 -19.31
C ALA A 60 -19.43 10.53 -18.45
N PHE A 61 -19.03 11.79 -18.31
CA PHE A 61 -19.79 12.80 -17.55
C PHE A 61 -21.12 13.14 -18.24
N GLU A 62 -21.13 13.34 -19.55
CA GLU A 62 -22.36 13.63 -20.30
C GLU A 62 -23.41 12.53 -20.10
N TYR A 63 -22.99 11.28 -20.30
CA TYR A 63 -23.90 10.11 -20.27
C TYR A 63 -24.00 9.44 -18.89
N ALA A 64 -23.41 10.02 -17.82
CA ALA A 64 -23.36 9.47 -16.48
C ALA A 64 -22.86 8.02 -16.45
N ILE A 65 -21.76 7.72 -17.16
CA ILE A 65 -21.15 6.39 -17.24
C ILE A 65 -20.10 6.24 -16.15
N PRO A 66 -20.15 5.20 -15.32
CA PRO A 66 -19.08 4.89 -14.36
C PRO A 66 -17.72 4.72 -15.04
N VAL A 67 -16.67 5.28 -14.45
CA VAL A 67 -15.27 5.11 -14.89
C VAL A 67 -14.44 4.61 -13.72
N VAL A 68 -13.73 3.53 -13.95
CA VAL A 68 -12.79 2.95 -12.97
C VAL A 68 -11.38 3.11 -13.51
N PRO A 69 -10.53 3.98 -12.92
CA PRO A 69 -9.14 4.07 -13.30
C PRO A 69 -8.40 2.80 -12.84
N ILE A 70 -7.60 2.24 -13.74
CA ILE A 70 -6.91 0.97 -13.53
C ILE A 70 -5.40 1.20 -13.67
N GLY A 71 -4.67 0.92 -12.59
CA GLY A 71 -3.20 0.90 -12.57
C GLY A 71 -2.63 -0.49 -12.84
N ALA A 72 -1.63 -0.90 -12.06
CA ALA A 72 -0.95 -2.19 -12.19
C ALA A 72 -1.74 -3.40 -11.66
N ARG A 73 -2.87 -3.18 -11.04
CA ARG A 73 -3.73 -4.25 -10.45
C ARG A 73 -3.09 -5.02 -9.31
N THR A 74 -2.15 -4.41 -8.61
CA THR A 74 -1.44 -4.99 -7.44
C THR A 74 -2.12 -4.67 -6.11
N GLY A 75 -3.26 -3.96 -6.12
CA GLY A 75 -4.00 -3.57 -4.94
C GLY A 75 -4.66 -4.75 -4.22
N LEU A 76 -4.92 -4.58 -2.91
CA LEU A 76 -5.44 -5.58 -1.98
C LEU A 76 -6.80 -5.18 -1.39
N SER A 77 -7.37 -4.04 -1.83
CA SER A 77 -8.64 -3.52 -1.32
C SER A 77 -9.81 -3.58 -2.30
N GLY A 78 -9.60 -4.12 -3.51
CA GLY A 78 -10.62 -4.14 -4.56
C GLY A 78 -10.87 -2.76 -5.19
N GLY A 79 -9.87 -1.88 -5.17
CA GLY A 79 -9.96 -0.50 -5.65
C GLY A 79 -10.33 -0.40 -7.12
N ILE A 80 -9.85 -1.32 -7.98
CA ILE A 80 -10.11 -1.31 -9.44
C ILE A 80 -11.35 -2.10 -9.87
N LEU A 81 -12.06 -2.75 -8.96
CA LEU A 81 -13.18 -3.64 -9.31
C LEU A 81 -14.39 -2.85 -9.81
N ALA A 82 -14.83 -3.08 -11.04
CA ALA A 82 -15.91 -2.31 -11.69
C ALA A 82 -17.31 -2.81 -11.27
N ILE A 83 -17.66 -2.70 -9.99
CA ILE A 83 -18.91 -3.22 -9.42
C ILE A 83 -20.18 -2.60 -10.05
N HIS A 84 -20.06 -1.41 -10.63
CA HIS A 84 -21.12 -0.72 -11.38
C HIS A 84 -20.94 -0.82 -12.90
N LYS A 85 -20.06 -1.72 -13.37
CA LYS A 85 -19.73 -1.81 -14.79
C LYS A 85 -19.12 -0.49 -15.33
N GLY A 86 -19.47 -0.08 -16.58
CA GLY A 86 -18.97 1.16 -17.16
C GLY A 86 -17.62 1.01 -17.87
N ILE A 87 -16.81 2.05 -17.86
CA ILE A 87 -15.52 2.11 -18.55
C ILE A 87 -14.41 1.74 -17.55
N GLY A 88 -13.65 0.67 -17.83
CA GLY A 88 -12.34 0.46 -17.25
C GLY A 88 -11.33 1.31 -18.03
N LEU A 89 -10.60 2.19 -17.33
CA LEU A 89 -9.65 3.11 -17.94
C LEU A 89 -8.24 2.75 -17.49
N SER A 90 -7.51 1.98 -18.31
CA SER A 90 -6.15 1.56 -18.01
C SER A 90 -5.14 2.63 -18.37
N LEU A 91 -4.28 2.99 -17.41
CA LEU A 91 -3.27 4.03 -17.55
C LEU A 91 -1.92 3.50 -18.09
N GLU A 92 -1.81 2.23 -18.43
CA GLU A 92 -0.53 1.55 -18.74
C GLU A 92 0.28 2.18 -19.88
N ARG A 93 -0.34 2.99 -20.76
CA ARG A 93 0.35 3.72 -21.84
C ARG A 93 1.02 5.02 -21.36
N LEU A 94 0.69 5.51 -20.16
CA LEU A 94 1.31 6.69 -19.55
C LEU A 94 2.50 6.23 -18.66
N ASN A 95 3.57 5.77 -19.28
CA ASN A 95 4.66 5.05 -18.62
C ASN A 95 6.04 5.70 -18.79
N GLN A 96 6.11 7.01 -19.03
CA GLN A 96 7.37 7.72 -19.26
C GLN A 96 7.86 8.46 -18.00
N ILE A 97 9.16 8.36 -17.72
CA ILE A 97 9.87 9.31 -16.86
C ILE A 97 10.22 10.50 -17.74
N GLU A 98 9.49 11.62 -17.58
CA GLU A 98 9.63 12.78 -18.46
C GLU A 98 10.91 13.59 -18.19
N LYS A 99 11.27 13.75 -16.90
CA LYS A 99 12.46 14.51 -16.50
C LYS A 99 12.94 14.08 -15.10
N ILE A 100 14.23 13.85 -14.94
CA ILE A 100 14.90 13.84 -13.64
C ILE A 100 15.64 15.17 -13.52
N ASP A 101 15.23 15.98 -12.55
CA ASP A 101 15.79 17.31 -12.27
C ASP A 101 16.77 17.22 -11.10
N GLU A 102 18.04 17.00 -11.44
CA GLU A 102 19.12 16.80 -10.48
C GLU A 102 19.39 18.05 -9.64
N GLU A 103 19.16 19.25 -10.19
CA GLU A 103 19.40 20.52 -9.51
C GLU A 103 18.33 20.82 -8.45
N ASN A 104 17.07 20.48 -8.75
CA ASN A 104 15.94 20.68 -7.83
C ASN A 104 15.61 19.43 -7.01
N LEU A 105 16.30 18.30 -7.20
CA LEU A 105 16.04 17.01 -6.59
C LEU A 105 14.57 16.58 -6.77
N GLN A 106 14.14 16.54 -8.02
CA GLN A 106 12.77 16.21 -8.40
C GLN A 106 12.73 15.27 -9.60
N VAL A 107 11.65 14.52 -9.73
CA VAL A 107 11.34 13.77 -10.95
C VAL A 107 9.93 14.08 -11.41
N ILE A 108 9.76 14.27 -12.73
CA ILE A 108 8.47 14.36 -13.40
C ILE A 108 8.23 13.04 -14.11
N THR A 109 7.16 12.35 -13.74
CA THR A 109 6.85 11.02 -14.25
C THR A 109 5.37 10.87 -14.54
N GLN A 110 5.05 9.91 -15.40
CA GLN A 110 3.68 9.49 -15.69
C GLN A 110 3.24 8.37 -14.72
N PRO A 111 1.93 8.16 -14.51
CA PRO A 111 1.40 7.30 -13.48
C PRO A 111 1.72 5.80 -13.65
N ALA A 112 1.93 5.31 -14.86
CA ALA A 112 2.18 3.89 -15.11
C ALA A 112 3.67 3.52 -15.13
N VAL A 113 4.56 4.40 -14.68
CA VAL A 113 5.95 4.02 -14.43
C VAL A 113 5.98 3.07 -13.22
N ILE A 114 6.67 1.94 -13.39
CA ILE A 114 6.90 0.96 -12.32
C ILE A 114 7.79 1.61 -11.25
N THR A 115 7.42 1.44 -9.98
CA THR A 115 8.12 2.08 -8.86
C THR A 115 9.62 1.75 -8.84
N GLU A 116 9.99 0.49 -9.01
CA GLU A 116 11.39 0.07 -9.04
C GLU A 116 12.17 0.64 -10.24
N VAL A 117 11.51 0.78 -11.41
CA VAL A 117 12.12 1.42 -12.59
C VAL A 117 12.43 2.88 -12.31
N LEU A 118 11.52 3.61 -11.64
CA LEU A 118 11.79 4.99 -11.23
C LEU A 118 12.92 5.05 -10.21
N GLN A 119 12.93 4.16 -9.21
CA GLN A 119 13.98 4.08 -8.21
C GLN A 119 15.37 3.85 -8.84
N GLN A 120 15.45 2.94 -9.80
CA GLN A 120 16.72 2.66 -10.54
C GLN A 120 17.16 3.87 -11.35
N ALA A 121 16.24 4.50 -12.11
CA ALA A 121 16.57 5.66 -12.94
C ALA A 121 17.09 6.85 -12.12
N VAL A 122 16.51 7.13 -10.94
CA VAL A 122 17.00 8.21 -10.08
C VAL A 122 18.29 7.83 -9.35
N ALA A 123 18.48 6.55 -9.02
CA ALA A 123 19.72 6.05 -8.40
C ALA A 123 20.95 6.21 -9.31
N GLU A 124 20.80 6.04 -10.63
CA GLU A 124 21.85 6.30 -11.63
C GLU A 124 22.34 7.76 -11.61
N LYS A 125 21.53 8.67 -11.05
CA LYS A 125 21.83 10.09 -10.85
C LYS A 125 22.30 10.44 -9.42
N GLY A 126 22.58 9.43 -8.58
CA GLY A 126 22.95 9.63 -7.19
C GLY A 126 21.79 10.14 -6.31
N LEU A 127 20.56 9.94 -6.77
CA LEU A 127 19.32 10.35 -6.08
C LEU A 127 18.57 9.14 -5.54
N PHE A 128 17.62 9.40 -4.64
CA PHE A 128 16.87 8.36 -3.94
C PHE A 128 15.38 8.70 -3.84
N TYR A 129 14.54 7.76 -4.27
CA TYR A 129 13.11 7.73 -4.00
C TYR A 129 12.81 6.60 -3.01
N PRO A 130 12.50 6.89 -1.73
CA PRO A 130 12.52 5.89 -0.67
C PRO A 130 11.22 5.09 -0.51
N VAL A 131 10.11 5.47 -1.14
CA VAL A 131 8.85 4.72 -1.03
C VAL A 131 9.04 3.31 -1.60
N ASP A 132 8.90 2.29 -0.75
CA ASP A 132 9.34 0.92 -1.01
C ASP A 132 8.24 -0.12 -0.72
N PRO A 133 7.08 -0.06 -1.41
CA PRO A 133 6.03 -1.06 -1.23
C PRO A 133 6.53 -2.45 -1.66
N SER A 134 6.01 -3.50 -1.04
CA SER A 134 6.42 -4.89 -1.34
C SER A 134 6.24 -5.24 -2.84
N SER A 135 5.27 -4.61 -3.49
CA SER A 135 4.97 -4.76 -4.92
C SER A 135 5.78 -3.86 -5.85
N LYS A 136 6.83 -3.17 -5.38
CA LYS A 136 7.56 -2.15 -6.17
C LYS A 136 8.06 -2.60 -7.54
N GLY A 137 8.35 -3.89 -7.72
CA GLY A 137 8.76 -4.48 -9.00
C GLY A 137 7.65 -4.57 -10.05
N SER A 138 6.39 -4.31 -9.67
CA SER A 138 5.22 -4.41 -10.55
C SER A 138 4.21 -3.30 -10.37
N CYS A 139 4.12 -2.65 -9.21
CA CYS A 139 3.17 -1.57 -8.99
C CYS A 139 3.57 -0.28 -9.72
N PHE A 140 2.58 0.52 -10.06
CA PHE A 140 2.74 1.81 -10.72
C PHE A 140 2.75 2.97 -9.72
N ILE A 141 3.53 4.02 -10.01
CA ILE A 141 3.58 5.24 -9.19
C ILE A 141 2.18 5.85 -9.00
N GLY A 142 1.31 5.83 -10.04
CA GLY A 142 -0.07 6.31 -9.93
C GLY A 142 -0.92 5.50 -8.95
N GLY A 143 -0.69 4.18 -8.86
CA GLY A 143 -1.30 3.33 -7.84
C GLY A 143 -0.81 3.68 -6.44
N ASN A 144 0.51 3.89 -6.27
CA ASN A 144 1.08 4.32 -5.00
C ASN A 144 0.48 5.64 -4.51
N ILE A 145 0.18 6.57 -5.44
CA ILE A 145 -0.50 7.83 -5.11
C ILE A 145 -1.95 7.58 -4.73
N ALA A 146 -2.67 6.76 -5.48
CA ALA A 146 -4.07 6.48 -5.22
C ALA A 146 -4.31 5.87 -3.84
N GLU A 147 -3.41 4.99 -3.38
CA GLU A 147 -3.48 4.32 -2.07
C GLU A 147 -2.68 5.04 -0.97
N ASN A 148 -1.86 6.04 -1.28
CA ASN A 148 -0.86 6.60 -0.38
C ASN A 148 0.10 5.51 0.14
N ALA A 149 0.60 4.66 -0.75
CA ALA A 149 1.42 3.50 -0.42
C ALA A 149 2.62 3.84 0.46
N GLY A 150 2.92 2.94 1.39
CA GLY A 150 4.05 3.00 2.31
C GLY A 150 5.14 1.99 1.97
N GLY A 151 5.52 1.17 2.95
CA GLY A 151 6.52 0.11 2.87
C GLY A 151 7.55 0.19 3.99
N ALA A 152 8.52 -0.72 3.96
CA ALA A 152 9.50 -0.92 5.03
C ALA A 152 10.28 0.33 5.45
N ARG A 153 10.51 1.26 4.52
CA ARG A 153 11.27 2.49 4.75
C ARG A 153 10.43 3.66 5.27
N ALA A 154 9.11 3.50 5.38
CA ALA A 154 8.21 4.56 5.82
C ALA A 154 8.55 5.07 7.21
N VAL A 155 9.05 4.23 8.08
CA VAL A 155 9.46 4.54 9.46
C VAL A 155 10.47 5.70 9.58
N LYS A 156 11.39 5.85 8.62
CA LYS A 156 12.39 6.93 8.56
C LYS A 156 12.03 7.99 7.53
N TYR A 157 11.53 7.57 6.39
CA TYR A 157 11.42 8.42 5.21
C TYR A 157 9.99 8.91 4.94
N GLY A 158 8.98 8.33 5.58
CA GLY A 158 7.59 8.64 5.30
C GLY A 158 7.03 7.82 4.12
N VAL A 159 5.80 8.15 3.73
CA VAL A 159 5.01 7.44 2.73
C VAL A 159 4.85 8.29 1.45
N THR A 160 4.12 7.81 0.47
CA THR A 160 3.95 8.47 -0.84
C THR A 160 3.57 9.95 -0.73
N LYS A 161 2.61 10.32 0.13
CA LYS A 161 2.16 11.73 0.32
C LYS A 161 3.30 12.68 0.69
N ASP A 162 4.34 12.19 1.35
CA ASP A 162 5.46 13.00 1.81
C ASP A 162 6.42 13.39 0.67
N TYR A 163 6.25 12.76 -0.50
CA TYR A 163 7.09 12.97 -1.69
C TYR A 163 6.38 13.69 -2.83
N VAL A 164 5.05 13.67 -2.87
CA VAL A 164 4.28 14.31 -3.94
C VAL A 164 4.27 15.83 -3.77
N LEU A 165 4.86 16.54 -4.74
CA LEU A 165 4.87 18.00 -4.78
C LEU A 165 3.69 18.56 -5.57
N ASN A 166 3.35 17.91 -6.70
CA ASN A 166 2.32 18.40 -7.61
C ASN A 166 1.77 17.26 -8.47
N LEU A 167 0.52 17.37 -8.87
CA LEU A 167 -0.15 16.40 -9.74
C LEU A 167 -0.88 17.13 -10.88
N GLU A 168 -0.76 16.62 -12.10
CA GLU A 168 -1.71 16.89 -13.17
C GLU A 168 -2.85 15.86 -13.05
N VAL A 169 -4.07 16.35 -13.02
CA VAL A 169 -5.27 15.53 -12.77
C VAL A 169 -6.35 15.87 -13.77
N VAL A 170 -6.95 14.85 -14.37
CA VAL A 170 -8.19 14.97 -15.14
C VAL A 170 -9.36 14.78 -14.18
N LEU A 171 -10.20 15.79 -14.05
CA LEU A 171 -11.39 15.79 -13.21
C LEU A 171 -12.54 14.98 -13.84
N PRO A 172 -13.57 14.60 -13.07
CA PRO A 172 -14.72 13.84 -13.59
C PRO A 172 -15.45 14.52 -14.75
N ASN A 173 -15.45 15.87 -14.82
CA ASN A 173 -16.05 16.64 -15.93
C ASN A 173 -15.12 16.77 -17.16
N GLY A 174 -13.90 16.19 -17.09
CA GLY A 174 -12.90 16.23 -18.15
C GLY A 174 -11.99 17.46 -18.13
N GLU A 175 -12.11 18.38 -17.17
CA GLU A 175 -11.13 19.48 -17.01
C GLU A 175 -9.78 18.93 -16.53
N ILE A 176 -8.69 19.53 -17.02
CA ILE A 176 -7.32 19.19 -16.62
C ILE A 176 -6.81 20.30 -15.71
N ILE A 177 -6.33 19.94 -14.53
CA ILE A 177 -5.77 20.88 -13.56
C ILE A 177 -4.40 20.43 -13.05
N TRP A 178 -3.61 21.38 -12.58
CA TRP A 178 -2.49 21.14 -11.69
C TRP A 178 -2.92 21.45 -10.26
N THR A 179 -2.60 20.56 -9.32
CA THR A 179 -3.12 20.63 -7.94
C THR A 179 -2.28 21.52 -7.02
N GLY A 180 -1.06 21.82 -7.39
CA GLY A 180 -0.11 22.54 -6.55
C GLY A 180 1.00 23.24 -7.34
N ALA A 181 2.22 23.21 -6.82
CA ALA A 181 3.42 23.76 -7.41
C ALA A 181 4.63 22.84 -7.16
N ASN A 182 5.64 22.92 -8.03
CA ASN A 182 6.86 22.11 -7.93
C ASN A 182 7.84 22.69 -6.89
N THR A 183 7.35 22.94 -5.67
CA THR A 183 8.11 23.56 -4.59
C THR A 183 7.95 22.80 -3.28
N LEU A 184 8.98 22.79 -2.45
CA LEU A 184 8.96 22.15 -1.13
C LEU A 184 8.03 22.84 -0.12
N LYS A 185 7.78 24.13 -0.31
CA LYS A 185 6.87 24.91 0.52
C LYS A 185 5.78 25.52 -0.34
N ASN A 186 4.51 25.26 0.02
CA ASN A 186 3.36 25.88 -0.61
C ASN A 186 2.27 26.11 0.44
N SER A 187 1.97 27.38 0.70
CA SER A 187 0.88 27.82 1.58
C SER A 187 -0.23 28.58 0.82
N THR A 188 -0.25 28.43 -0.51
CA THR A 188 -1.19 29.14 -1.38
C THR A 188 -2.48 28.36 -1.55
N GLY A 189 -3.48 28.65 -0.75
CA GLY A 189 -4.79 28.01 -0.82
C GLY A 189 -4.85 26.64 -0.15
N TYR A 190 -5.93 25.89 -0.44
CA TYR A 190 -6.10 24.53 0.06
C TYR A 190 -5.17 23.55 -0.66
N ASN A 191 -4.67 22.55 0.07
CA ASN A 191 -3.77 21.56 -0.46
C ASN A 191 -4.51 20.47 -1.25
N LEU A 192 -4.82 20.74 -2.52
CA LEU A 192 -5.47 19.79 -3.40
C LEU A 192 -4.57 18.60 -3.73
N THR A 193 -3.25 18.77 -3.75
CA THR A 193 -2.29 17.69 -4.00
C THR A 193 -2.46 16.58 -2.94
N GLN A 194 -2.48 16.97 -1.65
CA GLN A 194 -2.64 16.00 -0.57
C GLN A 194 -4.05 15.38 -0.52
N LEU A 195 -5.06 16.08 -1.04
CA LEU A 195 -6.42 15.54 -1.14
C LEU A 195 -6.52 14.44 -2.21
N MET A 196 -5.73 14.53 -3.28
CA MET A 196 -5.69 13.50 -4.34
C MET A 196 -4.94 12.24 -3.90
N VAL A 197 -3.91 12.38 -3.05
CA VAL A 197 -3.15 11.23 -2.52
C VAL A 197 -4.03 10.46 -1.54
N GLY A 198 -4.15 9.14 -1.73
CA GLY A 198 -5.04 8.29 -0.93
C GLY A 198 -6.53 8.42 -1.30
N SER A 199 -6.86 9.01 -2.46
CA SER A 199 -8.25 9.15 -2.92
C SER A 199 -8.77 7.92 -3.68
N GLU A 200 -7.96 6.92 -3.90
CA GLU A 200 -8.31 5.65 -4.55
C GLU A 200 -9.04 5.83 -5.91
N GLY A 201 -8.61 6.86 -6.67
CA GLY A 201 -9.21 7.18 -7.97
C GLY A 201 -10.67 7.66 -7.92
N THR A 202 -11.16 8.12 -6.76
CA THR A 202 -12.56 8.56 -6.61
C THR A 202 -12.77 10.05 -6.85
N LEU A 203 -11.69 10.87 -6.89
CA LEU A 203 -11.76 12.31 -7.07
C LEU A 203 -11.30 12.78 -8.46
N GLY A 204 -10.46 12.00 -9.14
CA GLY A 204 -9.92 12.34 -10.45
C GLY A 204 -8.90 11.29 -10.91
N ILE A 205 -8.34 11.49 -12.10
CA ILE A 205 -7.36 10.60 -12.74
C ILE A 205 -6.03 11.34 -12.84
N VAL A 206 -5.02 10.86 -12.15
CA VAL A 206 -3.66 11.42 -12.17
C VAL A 206 -2.99 11.06 -13.50
N THR A 207 -2.44 12.06 -14.20
CA THR A 207 -1.79 11.91 -15.51
C THR A 207 -0.32 12.28 -15.51
N LYS A 208 0.11 13.19 -14.61
CA LYS A 208 1.52 13.48 -14.34
C LYS A 208 1.76 13.69 -12.85
N ILE A 209 2.96 13.39 -12.44
CA ILE A 209 3.37 13.36 -11.05
C ILE A 209 4.71 14.04 -10.91
N VAL A 210 4.83 14.98 -9.98
CA VAL A 210 6.09 15.58 -9.59
C VAL A 210 6.43 15.10 -8.18
N LEU A 211 7.52 14.34 -8.07
CA LEU A 211 8.01 13.83 -6.79
C LEU A 211 9.29 14.54 -6.38
N LYS A 212 9.43 14.87 -5.10
CA LYS A 212 10.73 15.23 -4.53
C LYS A 212 11.60 13.98 -4.40
N LEU A 213 12.91 14.18 -4.52
CA LEU A 213 13.93 13.17 -4.33
C LEU A 213 14.86 13.56 -3.18
N LEU A 214 15.59 12.59 -2.68
CA LEU A 214 16.65 12.76 -1.69
C LEU A 214 18.01 12.44 -2.31
N PRO A 215 19.12 12.96 -1.78
CA PRO A 215 20.45 12.40 -2.06
C PRO A 215 20.50 10.93 -1.65
N ALA A 216 21.16 10.10 -2.45
CA ALA A 216 21.31 8.68 -2.14
C ALA A 216 22.17 8.46 -0.90
N VAL A 217 21.77 7.56 -0.01
CA VAL A 217 22.59 7.07 1.09
C VAL A 217 23.55 6.01 0.60
N GLN A 218 24.75 5.98 1.18
CA GLN A 218 25.85 5.13 0.67
C GLN A 218 25.99 3.80 1.42
N HIS A 219 25.61 3.75 2.68
CA HIS A 219 25.84 2.62 3.56
C HIS A 219 24.59 2.25 4.34
N ASN A 220 24.47 0.99 4.69
CA ASN A 220 23.48 0.49 5.62
C ASN A 220 24.07 -0.67 6.45
N VAL A 221 23.48 -0.87 7.62
CA VAL A 221 23.74 -1.98 8.53
C VAL A 221 22.41 -2.66 8.82
N LEU A 222 22.40 -3.99 8.81
CA LEU A 222 21.20 -4.78 9.01
C LEU A 222 21.40 -5.75 10.18
N LEU A 223 20.48 -5.75 11.12
CA LEU A 223 20.45 -6.61 12.29
C LEU A 223 19.25 -7.55 12.19
N TRP A 224 19.46 -8.85 12.45
CA TRP A 224 18.43 -9.85 12.65
C TRP A 224 18.41 -10.22 14.13
N ILE A 225 17.28 -9.93 14.80
CA ILE A 225 17.16 -10.02 16.26
C ILE A 225 16.04 -11.00 16.60
N PRO A 226 16.37 -12.25 17.01
CA PRO A 226 15.38 -13.24 17.42
C PRO A 226 14.93 -12.99 18.87
N PHE A 227 13.63 -13.18 19.11
CA PHE A 227 13.02 -13.04 20.45
C PHE A 227 12.32 -14.35 20.86
N PHE A 228 12.49 -14.76 22.13
CA PHE A 228 11.78 -15.89 22.68
C PHE A 228 10.27 -15.64 22.86
N LYS A 229 9.85 -14.35 22.92
CA LYS A 229 8.46 -13.93 23.07
C LYS A 229 8.10 -12.80 22.11
N MET A 230 6.97 -12.96 21.37
CA MET A 230 6.55 -11.98 20.36
C MET A 230 6.19 -10.62 20.98
N GLU A 231 5.61 -10.58 22.18
CA GLU A 231 5.30 -9.32 22.86
C GLU A 231 6.55 -8.54 23.27
N GLN A 232 7.66 -9.23 23.51
CA GLN A 232 8.94 -8.57 23.79
C GLN A 232 9.57 -7.98 22.54
N ALA A 233 9.48 -8.68 21.39
CA ALA A 233 9.86 -8.12 20.10
C ALA A 233 9.09 -6.81 19.81
N ALA A 234 7.78 -6.83 19.99
CA ALA A 234 6.96 -5.64 19.79
C ALA A 234 7.26 -4.50 20.78
N ALA A 235 7.61 -4.83 22.05
CA ALA A 235 8.01 -3.83 23.05
C ALA A 235 9.37 -3.21 22.75
N ALA A 236 10.31 -3.98 22.21
CA ALA A 236 11.65 -3.53 21.83
C ALA A 236 11.61 -2.42 20.76
N VAL A 237 10.60 -2.45 19.87
CA VAL A 237 10.37 -1.40 18.85
C VAL A 237 10.35 -0.01 19.49
N SER A 238 9.49 0.22 20.49
CA SER A 238 9.41 1.51 21.18
C SER A 238 10.69 1.86 21.96
N ALA A 239 11.38 0.86 22.50
CA ALA A 239 12.62 1.08 23.26
C ALA A 239 13.74 1.60 22.35
N ILE A 240 13.88 1.09 21.12
CA ILE A 240 14.85 1.57 20.13
C ILE A 240 14.65 3.05 19.84
N PHE A 241 13.41 3.50 19.59
CA PHE A 241 13.13 4.92 19.36
C PHE A 241 13.39 5.80 20.58
N LYS A 242 13.04 5.33 21.80
CA LYS A 242 13.33 6.04 23.05
C LYS A 242 14.81 6.21 23.30
N ALA A 243 15.64 5.33 22.76
CA ALA A 243 17.11 5.46 22.81
C ALA A 243 17.64 6.50 21.80
N GLY A 244 16.78 7.14 21.01
CA GLY A 244 17.14 8.20 20.06
C GLY A 244 17.64 7.68 18.70
N ILE A 245 17.31 6.44 18.34
CA ILE A 245 17.65 5.85 17.04
C ILE A 245 16.39 5.83 16.17
N VAL A 246 16.53 6.21 14.90
CA VAL A 246 15.48 6.11 13.89
C VAL A 246 15.97 5.17 12.79
N PRO A 247 15.62 3.88 12.86
CA PRO A 247 16.00 2.90 11.84
C PRO A 247 15.41 3.28 10.47
N SER A 248 16.12 2.93 9.39
CA SER A 248 15.61 3.07 8.02
C SER A 248 14.56 2.01 7.68
N ALA A 249 14.59 0.87 8.38
CA ALA A 249 13.52 -0.11 8.41
C ALA A 249 13.52 -0.82 9.77
N LEU A 250 12.33 -1.17 10.26
CA LEU A 250 12.14 -1.97 11.46
C LEU A 250 10.92 -2.86 11.28
N GLU A 251 11.20 -4.12 10.91
CA GLU A 251 10.22 -5.10 10.50
C GLU A 251 10.01 -6.15 11.59
N PHE A 252 8.75 -6.48 11.86
CA PHE A 252 8.37 -7.56 12.75
C PHE A 252 7.90 -8.78 11.95
N MET A 253 8.29 -9.98 12.38
CA MET A 253 7.86 -11.24 11.77
C MET A 253 7.64 -12.29 12.86
N GLU A 254 6.48 -12.93 12.87
CA GLU A 254 6.25 -14.13 13.68
C GLU A 254 7.03 -15.31 13.10
N ARG A 255 7.39 -16.27 13.96
CA ARG A 255 8.07 -17.51 13.54
C ARG A 255 7.34 -18.22 12.41
N ASP A 256 6.01 -18.36 12.50
CA ASP A 256 5.23 -19.06 11.49
C ASP A 256 5.34 -18.41 10.11
N ALA A 257 5.43 -17.07 10.06
CA ALA A 257 5.66 -16.33 8.82
C ALA A 257 7.01 -16.69 8.18
N ILE A 258 8.06 -16.77 8.99
CA ILE A 258 9.42 -17.12 8.53
C ILE A 258 9.48 -18.60 8.13
N GLU A 259 8.90 -19.47 8.93
CA GLU A 259 8.86 -20.92 8.65
C GLU A 259 8.14 -21.23 7.33
N TRP A 260 7.02 -20.56 7.06
CA TRP A 260 6.35 -20.74 5.77
C TRP A 260 7.17 -20.22 4.61
N THR A 261 7.83 -19.08 4.79
CA THR A 261 8.66 -18.47 3.75
C THR A 261 9.91 -19.30 3.47
N SER A 262 10.51 -19.93 4.46
CA SER A 262 11.71 -20.76 4.31
C SER A 262 11.51 -21.96 3.38
N LYS A 263 10.27 -22.38 3.15
CA LYS A 263 9.92 -23.41 2.16
C LYS A 263 10.08 -22.95 0.71
N PHE A 264 10.07 -21.64 0.47
CA PHE A 264 10.23 -21.02 -0.85
C PHE A 264 11.61 -20.40 -1.06
N VAL A 265 12.18 -19.92 0.04
CA VAL A 265 13.48 -19.27 0.06
C VAL A 265 14.40 -20.17 0.86
N GLU A 266 15.43 -20.71 0.21
CA GLU A 266 16.47 -21.46 0.93
C GLU A 266 17.13 -20.54 1.97
N VAL A 267 16.84 -20.82 3.25
CA VAL A 267 17.31 -20.04 4.39
C VAL A 267 18.15 -20.96 5.27
N PRO A 268 19.35 -20.56 5.69
CA PRO A 268 20.12 -21.30 6.65
C PRO A 268 19.37 -21.53 7.98
N ASP A 269 19.48 -22.71 8.57
CA ASP A 269 18.80 -23.09 9.82
C ASP A 269 19.07 -22.13 10.99
N VAL A 270 20.20 -21.42 10.97
CA VAL A 270 20.57 -20.42 11.99
C VAL A 270 19.51 -19.31 12.13
N TYR A 271 18.71 -19.08 11.10
CA TYR A 271 17.62 -18.07 11.14
C TYR A 271 16.30 -18.61 11.70
N LEU A 272 16.21 -19.92 11.97
CA LEU A 272 14.95 -20.63 12.28
C LEU A 272 15.11 -21.54 13.50
N LYS A 273 15.27 -20.95 14.68
CA LYS A 273 15.29 -21.74 15.92
C LYS A 273 13.87 -21.90 16.47
N PRO A 274 13.44 -23.14 16.84
CA PRO A 274 12.07 -23.40 17.30
C PRO A 274 11.64 -22.63 18.55
N GLU A 275 12.59 -22.26 19.40
CA GLU A 275 12.37 -21.49 20.62
C GLU A 275 12.04 -20.03 20.41
N ASN A 276 12.29 -19.46 19.22
CA ASN A 276 12.06 -18.05 18.91
C ASN A 276 10.64 -17.87 18.37
N GLU A 277 9.81 -17.07 19.05
CA GLU A 277 8.43 -16.79 18.66
C GLU A 277 8.33 -15.67 17.61
N ALA A 278 9.29 -14.74 17.60
CA ALA A 278 9.30 -13.61 16.67
C ALA A 278 10.70 -13.07 16.41
N HIS A 279 10.83 -12.29 15.35
CA HIS A 279 12.07 -11.66 14.93
C HIS A 279 11.85 -10.19 14.57
N LEU A 280 12.84 -9.36 14.86
CA LEU A 280 12.95 -8.02 14.29
C LEU A 280 14.08 -7.99 13.25
N LEU A 281 13.79 -7.42 12.09
CA LEU A 281 14.79 -7.03 11.10
C LEU A 281 14.94 -5.51 11.19
N VAL A 282 16.12 -5.05 11.63
CA VAL A 282 16.38 -3.63 11.87
C VAL A 282 17.48 -3.14 10.95
N GLU A 283 17.17 -2.13 10.13
CA GLU A 283 18.16 -1.49 9.24
C GLU A 283 18.42 -0.06 9.70
N VAL A 284 19.69 0.33 9.75
CA VAL A 284 20.11 1.73 9.85
C VAL A 284 20.90 2.08 8.60
N ASP A 285 20.71 3.28 8.05
CA ASP A 285 21.36 3.76 6.84
C ASP A 285 21.88 5.20 6.96
N GLY A 286 22.93 5.50 6.21
CA GLY A 286 23.56 6.81 6.20
C GLY A 286 24.82 6.87 5.35
N ASN A 287 25.61 7.95 5.51
CA ASN A 287 26.80 8.19 4.72
C ASN A 287 28.13 7.89 5.43
N TYR A 288 28.09 7.54 6.72
CA TYR A 288 29.25 7.33 7.55
C TYR A 288 29.19 5.97 8.24
N PRO A 289 30.00 4.97 7.82
CA PRO A 289 29.96 3.62 8.38
C PRO A 289 30.15 3.57 9.91
N ASP A 290 31.10 4.36 10.43
CA ASP A 290 31.40 4.38 11.86
C ASP A 290 30.18 4.84 12.71
N ILE A 291 29.39 5.77 12.20
CA ILE A 291 28.17 6.23 12.88
C ILE A 291 27.12 5.11 12.88
N LEU A 292 26.98 4.39 11.77
CA LEU A 292 26.05 3.27 11.68
C LEU A 292 26.42 2.12 12.63
N MET A 293 27.71 1.88 12.83
CA MET A 293 28.19 0.90 13.83
C MET A 293 27.81 1.31 15.25
N ILE A 294 28.00 2.59 15.60
CA ILE A 294 27.59 3.13 16.90
C ILE A 294 26.08 3.00 17.11
N GLU A 295 25.28 3.28 16.07
CA GLU A 295 23.81 3.09 16.13
C GLU A 295 23.44 1.61 16.31
N ALA A 296 24.11 0.70 15.60
CA ALA A 296 23.89 -0.74 15.73
C ALA A 296 24.24 -1.26 17.15
N GLU A 297 25.40 -0.85 17.71
CA GLU A 297 25.79 -1.18 19.08
C GLU A 297 24.77 -0.66 20.10
N LYS A 298 24.24 0.53 19.87
CA LYS A 298 23.21 1.10 20.74
C LYS A 298 21.90 0.35 20.65
N ILE A 299 21.50 -0.12 19.43
CA ILE A 299 20.36 -1.01 19.26
C ILE A 299 20.56 -2.30 20.05
N LEU A 300 21.73 -2.95 19.93
CA LEU A 300 22.09 -4.16 20.70
C LEU A 300 21.93 -3.94 22.20
N SER A 301 22.51 -2.87 22.72
CA SER A 301 22.40 -2.53 24.16
C SER A 301 20.94 -2.33 24.62
N VAL A 302 20.07 -1.83 23.74
CA VAL A 302 18.65 -1.67 24.06
C VAL A 302 17.93 -3.02 24.05
N VAL A 303 18.16 -3.86 23.04
CA VAL A 303 17.43 -5.12 22.89
C VAL A 303 17.90 -6.20 23.87
N GLU A 304 19.13 -6.13 24.38
CA GLU A 304 19.64 -6.98 25.48
C GLU A 304 18.83 -6.87 26.78
N GLN A 305 17.99 -5.82 26.93
CA GLN A 305 17.06 -5.70 28.08
C GLN A 305 15.86 -6.65 27.95
N PHE A 306 15.67 -7.26 26.78
CA PHE A 306 14.61 -8.21 26.47
C PHE A 306 15.18 -9.63 26.40
N GLN A 307 14.29 -10.63 26.40
CA GLN A 307 14.71 -12.03 26.25
C GLN A 307 14.94 -12.32 24.74
N ILE A 308 16.18 -12.13 24.31
CA ILE A 308 16.63 -12.35 22.93
C ILE A 308 17.55 -13.55 22.84
N ASP A 309 17.64 -14.12 21.65
CA ASP A 309 18.66 -15.09 21.27
C ASP A 309 19.86 -14.36 20.60
N GLU A 310 20.79 -15.11 20.03
CA GLU A 310 21.95 -14.57 19.33
C GLU A 310 21.56 -13.64 18.17
N VAL A 311 22.02 -12.40 18.20
CA VAL A 311 21.76 -11.42 17.16
C VAL A 311 22.73 -11.62 16.01
N LEU A 312 22.20 -11.71 14.77
CA LEU A 312 23.00 -11.75 13.56
C LEU A 312 23.20 -10.35 13.00
N PHE A 313 24.42 -10.03 12.74
CA PHE A 313 24.86 -8.82 12.07
C PHE A 313 25.15 -9.14 10.60
N ALA A 314 24.40 -8.57 9.67
CA ALA A 314 24.60 -8.79 8.24
C ALA A 314 25.56 -7.73 7.68
N ASP A 315 26.80 -8.13 7.43
CA ASP A 315 27.88 -7.27 6.90
C ASP A 315 28.06 -7.42 5.39
N THR A 316 27.66 -8.53 4.81
CA THR A 316 27.78 -8.75 3.36
C THR A 316 26.48 -8.44 2.64
N SER A 317 26.59 -8.04 1.37
CA SER A 317 25.43 -7.82 0.50
C SER A 317 24.55 -9.07 0.37
N ASP A 318 25.16 -10.26 0.34
CA ASP A 318 24.44 -11.53 0.19
C ASP A 318 23.59 -11.83 1.44
N GLN A 319 24.11 -11.61 2.64
CA GLN A 319 23.37 -11.75 3.89
C GLN A 319 22.20 -10.76 3.96
N LYS A 320 22.42 -9.48 3.64
CA LYS A 320 21.40 -8.47 3.58
C LYS A 320 20.30 -8.83 2.59
N ASN A 321 20.67 -9.22 1.39
CA ASN A 321 19.74 -9.63 0.35
C ASN A 321 18.91 -10.86 0.76
N MET A 322 19.54 -11.83 1.45
CA MET A 322 18.87 -13.01 1.97
C MET A 322 17.79 -12.63 2.98
N LEU A 323 18.11 -11.80 3.98
CA LEU A 323 17.16 -11.36 5.01
C LEU A 323 16.00 -10.55 4.42
N TRP A 324 16.29 -9.65 3.49
CA TRP A 324 15.26 -8.91 2.77
C TRP A 324 14.41 -9.81 1.87
N LYS A 325 15.02 -10.80 1.20
CA LYS A 325 14.29 -11.79 0.40
C LYS A 325 13.33 -12.59 1.27
N LEU A 326 13.78 -13.03 2.46
CA LEU A 326 12.95 -13.69 3.44
C LEU A 326 11.74 -12.82 3.80
N ARG A 327 11.96 -11.57 4.23
CA ARG A 327 10.90 -10.65 4.62
C ARG A 327 9.90 -10.35 3.50
N ARG A 328 10.37 -10.12 2.28
CA ARG A 328 9.52 -9.74 1.15
C ARG A 328 8.66 -10.87 0.59
N ASN A 329 9.01 -12.13 0.84
CA ASN A 329 8.26 -13.27 0.33
C ASN A 329 7.22 -13.82 1.31
N ILE A 330 7.00 -13.18 2.48
CA ILE A 330 6.05 -13.67 3.48
C ILE A 330 4.62 -13.69 2.93
N ALA A 331 4.17 -12.62 2.30
CA ALA A 331 2.82 -12.55 1.72
C ALA A 331 2.58 -13.67 0.69
N GLU A 332 3.55 -13.89 -0.20
CA GLU A 332 3.46 -14.97 -1.21
C GLU A 332 3.48 -16.34 -0.55
N ALA A 333 4.28 -16.53 0.49
CA ALA A 333 4.30 -17.78 1.25
C ALA A 333 2.96 -18.06 1.92
N VAL A 334 2.30 -17.08 2.50
CA VAL A 334 0.95 -17.24 3.09
C VAL A 334 -0.04 -17.62 2.00
N LYS A 335 -0.06 -16.89 0.89
CA LYS A 335 -0.96 -17.12 -0.25
C LYS A 335 -0.86 -18.52 -0.83
N GLN A 336 0.35 -19.08 -0.94
CA GLN A 336 0.56 -20.40 -1.51
C GLN A 336 0.26 -21.54 -0.54
N ASN A 337 0.27 -21.28 0.78
CA ASN A 337 0.05 -22.32 1.78
C ASN A 337 -1.42 -22.52 2.16
N THR A 338 -2.28 -21.50 2.02
CA THR A 338 -3.68 -21.57 2.49
C THR A 338 -4.56 -20.51 1.86
N VAL A 339 -5.88 -20.71 1.96
CA VAL A 339 -6.85 -19.61 1.83
C VAL A 339 -6.66 -18.67 3.02
N TYR A 340 -6.56 -17.39 2.78
CA TYR A 340 -6.31 -16.39 3.81
C TYR A 340 -7.16 -15.14 3.60
N LYS A 341 -7.23 -14.32 4.63
CA LYS A 341 -7.76 -12.97 4.58
C LYS A 341 -6.75 -12.04 5.28
N GLU A 342 -6.34 -11.01 4.58
CA GLU A 342 -5.34 -10.05 5.08
C GLU A 342 -6.02 -8.77 5.55
N GLU A 343 -5.64 -8.32 6.75
CA GLU A 343 -6.04 -7.04 7.33
C GLU A 343 -4.79 -6.20 7.62
N ASP A 344 -4.89 -4.89 7.40
CA ASP A 344 -3.76 -3.95 7.39
C ASP A 344 -3.93 -2.92 8.52
N THR A 345 -3.71 -3.38 9.75
CA THR A 345 -3.94 -2.57 10.96
C THR A 345 -2.74 -1.69 11.31
N VAL A 346 -3.02 -0.47 11.83
CA VAL A 346 -1.98 0.43 12.35
C VAL A 346 -2.37 0.93 13.73
N VAL A 347 -1.42 0.89 14.65
CA VAL A 347 -1.56 1.48 16.00
C VAL A 347 -0.34 2.35 16.33
N PRO A 348 -0.43 3.28 17.28
CA PRO A 348 0.77 3.88 17.86
C PRO A 348 1.73 2.78 18.30
N ARG A 349 3.00 2.85 17.90
CA ARG A 349 3.98 1.75 18.06
C ARG A 349 4.08 1.17 19.47
N PHE A 350 3.80 1.96 20.51
CA PHE A 350 3.77 1.49 21.88
C PHE A 350 2.60 0.55 22.20
N GLU A 351 1.53 0.60 21.40
CA GLU A 351 0.35 -0.26 21.56
C GLU A 351 0.47 -1.58 20.78
N LEU A 352 1.53 -1.75 19.99
CA LEU A 352 1.74 -2.93 19.16
C LEU A 352 1.70 -4.27 19.94
N PRO A 353 2.32 -4.38 21.15
CA PRO A 353 2.22 -5.60 21.95
C PRO A 353 0.78 -5.96 22.33
N LYS A 354 -0.03 -4.94 22.69
CA LYS A 354 -1.45 -5.17 23.05
C LYS A 354 -2.28 -5.58 21.85
N LEU A 355 -2.00 -4.99 20.67
CA LEU A 355 -2.66 -5.38 19.43
C LEU A 355 -2.37 -6.84 19.11
N LEU A 356 -1.09 -7.28 19.14
CA LEU A 356 -0.71 -8.67 18.87
C LEU A 356 -1.39 -9.67 19.82
N ILE A 357 -1.33 -9.42 21.12
CA ILE A 357 -1.98 -10.26 22.14
C ILE A 357 -3.48 -10.33 21.89
N GLY A 358 -4.11 -9.18 21.62
CA GLY A 358 -5.55 -9.10 21.37
C GLY A 358 -5.97 -9.85 20.10
N ILE A 359 -5.20 -9.75 19.02
CA ILE A 359 -5.45 -10.50 17.77
C ILE A 359 -5.44 -12.01 18.04
N LYS A 360 -4.45 -12.53 18.81
CA LYS A 360 -4.39 -13.95 19.16
C LYS A 360 -5.59 -14.38 19.99
N ALA A 361 -5.98 -13.60 20.99
CA ALA A 361 -7.17 -13.87 21.81
C ALA A 361 -8.47 -13.85 20.99
N ILE A 362 -8.60 -12.94 20.02
CA ILE A 362 -9.74 -12.91 19.09
C ILE A 362 -9.72 -14.16 18.21
N GLY A 363 -8.56 -14.55 17.70
CA GLY A 363 -8.40 -15.79 16.93
C GLY A 363 -8.87 -17.03 17.70
N GLU A 364 -8.46 -17.17 18.96
CA GLU A 364 -8.93 -18.25 19.84
C GLU A 364 -10.46 -18.21 20.03
N LYS A 365 -11.03 -17.02 20.27
CA LYS A 365 -12.47 -16.84 20.47
C LYS A 365 -13.30 -17.25 19.25
N TYR A 366 -12.84 -16.95 18.03
CA TYR A 366 -13.56 -17.25 16.79
C TYR A 366 -13.07 -18.50 16.06
N GLY A 367 -12.05 -19.18 16.61
CA GLY A 367 -11.53 -20.44 16.10
C GLY A 367 -10.67 -20.33 14.85
N PHE A 368 -10.02 -19.18 14.62
CA PHE A 368 -9.06 -19.01 13.52
C PHE A 368 -7.64 -18.78 14.03
N LYS A 369 -6.66 -19.13 13.20
CA LYS A 369 -5.25 -18.80 13.41
C LYS A 369 -4.91 -17.54 12.60
N SER A 370 -4.02 -16.71 13.12
CA SER A 370 -3.44 -15.57 12.40
C SER A 370 -1.93 -15.69 12.32
N ILE A 371 -1.34 -15.18 11.24
CA ILE A 371 0.09 -15.00 11.05
C ILE A 371 0.33 -13.49 10.87
N CYS A 372 1.12 -12.92 11.78
CA CYS A 372 1.36 -11.49 11.81
C CYS A 372 2.81 -11.16 11.42
N TYR A 373 2.96 -10.15 10.57
CA TYR A 373 4.23 -9.53 10.21
C TYR A 373 3.94 -8.09 9.79
N GLY A 374 4.96 -7.25 9.70
CA GLY A 374 4.71 -5.88 9.22
C GLY A 374 5.78 -4.88 9.58
N HIS A 375 5.47 -3.62 9.30
CA HIS A 375 6.33 -2.47 9.48
C HIS A 375 6.21 -1.95 10.92
N ALA A 376 6.81 -2.69 11.87
CA ALA A 376 6.66 -2.39 13.29
C ALA A 376 7.17 -1.01 13.68
N GLY A 377 8.14 -0.47 12.92
CA GLY A 377 8.72 0.85 13.15
C GLY A 377 7.71 1.99 13.06
N ASP A 378 6.64 1.86 12.30
CA ASP A 378 5.53 2.83 12.20
C ASP A 378 4.22 2.31 12.79
N GLY A 379 4.23 1.10 13.35
CA GLY A 379 3.09 0.50 14.03
C GLY A 379 2.12 -0.22 13.10
N ASN A 380 2.49 -0.43 11.84
CA ASN A 380 1.70 -1.16 10.86
C ASN A 380 1.92 -2.67 10.99
N LEU A 381 0.83 -3.41 11.05
CA LEU A 381 0.82 -4.86 11.20
C LEU A 381 -0.14 -5.49 10.20
N HIS A 382 0.40 -6.30 9.30
CA HIS A 382 -0.38 -7.18 8.43
C HIS A 382 -0.83 -8.41 9.23
N VAL A 383 -2.13 -8.62 9.28
CA VAL A 383 -2.77 -9.70 10.01
C VAL A 383 -3.36 -10.67 9.01
N ASN A 384 -2.66 -11.76 8.74
CA ASN A 384 -3.14 -12.80 7.84
C ASN A 384 -3.93 -13.83 8.64
N ILE A 385 -5.25 -13.77 8.55
CA ILE A 385 -6.13 -14.81 9.07
C ILE A 385 -6.08 -15.98 8.10
N VAL A 386 -5.70 -17.15 8.58
CA VAL A 386 -5.46 -18.33 7.75
C VAL A 386 -6.52 -19.39 7.99
N LYS A 387 -7.06 -19.97 6.90
CA LYS A 387 -8.20 -20.88 6.95
C LYS A 387 -7.82 -22.24 7.52
N LEU A 388 -6.69 -22.78 7.11
CA LEU A 388 -6.23 -24.13 7.50
C LEU A 388 -7.39 -25.15 7.51
N ASP A 389 -7.64 -25.78 8.68
CA ASP A 389 -8.67 -26.82 8.87
C ASP A 389 -10.07 -26.25 9.17
N MET A 390 -10.29 -24.93 9.09
CA MET A 390 -11.61 -24.33 9.30
C MET A 390 -12.59 -24.80 8.23
N THR A 391 -13.82 -25.15 8.65
CA THR A 391 -14.90 -25.46 7.70
C THR A 391 -15.32 -24.21 6.91
N GLU A 392 -15.89 -24.39 5.71
CA GLU A 392 -16.41 -23.27 4.89
C GLU A 392 -17.46 -22.44 5.65
N GLU A 393 -18.29 -23.09 6.44
CA GLU A 393 -19.32 -22.43 7.24
C GLU A 393 -18.70 -21.57 8.34
N ALA A 394 -17.70 -22.10 9.07
CA ALA A 394 -16.98 -21.35 10.10
C ALA A 394 -16.21 -20.18 9.49
N TRP A 395 -15.51 -20.40 8.36
CA TRP A 395 -14.80 -19.35 7.62
C TRP A 395 -15.71 -18.20 7.26
N LYS A 396 -16.85 -18.47 6.65
CA LYS A 396 -17.81 -17.44 6.21
C LYS A 396 -18.53 -16.71 7.36
N ASN A 397 -18.76 -17.41 8.49
CA ASN A 397 -19.60 -16.86 9.56
C ASN A 397 -18.80 -16.30 10.75
N GLN A 398 -17.60 -16.82 11.04
CA GLN A 398 -16.82 -16.43 12.22
C GLN A 398 -15.72 -15.41 11.86
N VAL A 399 -15.01 -15.59 10.74
CA VAL A 399 -13.91 -14.69 10.35
C VAL A 399 -14.38 -13.24 10.22
N PRO A 400 -15.51 -12.90 9.56
CA PRO A 400 -15.95 -11.51 9.48
C PRO A 400 -16.25 -10.87 10.85
N LYS A 401 -16.70 -11.66 11.83
CA LYS A 401 -16.92 -11.17 13.20
C LYS A 401 -15.59 -10.91 13.91
N GLY A 402 -14.62 -11.82 13.72
CA GLY A 402 -13.27 -11.66 14.24
C GLY A 402 -12.58 -10.43 13.65
N VAL A 403 -12.66 -10.23 12.34
CA VAL A 403 -12.14 -9.03 11.64
C VAL A 403 -12.73 -7.76 12.23
N LYS A 404 -14.05 -7.72 12.41
CA LYS A 404 -14.71 -6.57 13.03
C LYS A 404 -14.16 -6.31 14.44
N GLU A 405 -13.99 -7.33 15.27
CA GLU A 405 -13.46 -7.19 16.63
C GLU A 405 -11.98 -6.76 16.62
N ILE A 406 -11.17 -7.23 15.65
CA ILE A 406 -9.80 -6.75 15.45
C ILE A 406 -9.80 -5.24 15.15
N PHE A 407 -10.69 -4.76 14.29
CA PHE A 407 -10.79 -3.33 13.98
C PHE A 407 -11.30 -2.50 15.17
N GLU A 408 -12.24 -3.01 15.96
CA GLU A 408 -12.70 -2.37 17.20
C GLU A 408 -11.56 -2.29 18.23
N LEU A 409 -10.75 -3.34 18.36
CA LEU A 409 -9.55 -3.34 19.18
C LEU A 409 -8.55 -2.30 18.68
N THR A 410 -8.25 -2.30 17.39
CA THR A 410 -7.32 -1.35 16.75
C THR A 410 -7.75 0.10 17.04
N LYS A 411 -9.04 0.41 16.87
CA LYS A 411 -9.59 1.74 17.20
C LYS A 411 -9.47 2.06 18.68
N SER A 412 -9.72 1.10 19.59
CA SER A 412 -9.60 1.29 21.04
C SER A 412 -8.15 1.64 21.45
N LEU A 413 -7.18 1.15 20.69
CA LEU A 413 -5.75 1.44 20.83
C LEU A 413 -5.32 2.73 20.08
N LYS A 414 -6.29 3.55 19.62
CA LYS A 414 -6.07 4.80 18.85
C LYS A 414 -5.45 4.58 17.46
N GLY A 415 -5.69 3.43 16.88
CA GLY A 415 -5.23 3.04 15.56
C GLY A 415 -6.24 3.31 14.44
N THR A 416 -5.88 2.83 13.24
CA THR A 416 -6.70 2.85 12.03
C THR A 416 -6.69 1.48 11.34
N ILE A 417 -7.69 1.23 10.47
CA ILE A 417 -7.94 -0.09 9.86
C ILE A 417 -7.21 -0.33 8.55
N SER A 418 -6.53 0.67 8.00
CA SER A 418 -5.63 0.51 6.86
C SER A 418 -4.44 1.45 7.00
N GLY A 419 -3.23 0.90 6.85
CA GLY A 419 -1.96 1.62 6.84
C GLY A 419 -1.56 2.05 5.44
N GLU A 420 -1.65 1.12 4.48
CA GLU A 420 -1.17 1.32 3.12
C GLU A 420 -2.03 0.65 2.02
N HIS A 421 -2.92 -0.32 2.36
CA HIS A 421 -3.71 -1.04 1.37
C HIS A 421 -4.91 -0.27 0.84
N GLY A 422 -5.35 0.79 1.53
CA GLY A 422 -6.56 1.53 1.22
C GLY A 422 -7.83 0.85 1.75
N ILE A 423 -8.96 1.49 1.50
CA ILE A 423 -10.30 1.03 1.94
C ILE A 423 -11.01 0.26 0.82
N GLY A 424 -10.95 0.80 -0.39
CA GLY A 424 -11.51 0.20 -1.60
C GLY A 424 -12.95 -0.24 -1.48
N LEU A 425 -13.17 -1.48 -1.92
CA LEU A 425 -14.46 -2.18 -1.87
C LEU A 425 -14.62 -2.97 -0.56
N VAL A 426 -13.53 -3.63 -0.09
CA VAL A 426 -13.62 -4.67 0.94
C VAL A 426 -13.65 -4.13 2.37
N GLN A 427 -13.08 -2.94 2.61
CA GLN A 427 -13.01 -2.34 3.95
C GLN A 427 -14.08 -1.26 4.21
N LYS A 428 -14.82 -0.81 3.19
CA LYS A 428 -15.72 0.34 3.28
C LYS A 428 -16.81 0.23 4.36
N GLU A 429 -17.32 -0.97 4.63
CA GLU A 429 -18.36 -1.17 5.64
C GLU A 429 -17.82 -1.05 7.08
N PHE A 430 -16.49 -1.05 7.27
CA PHE A 430 -15.84 -0.87 8.56
C PHE A 430 -15.46 0.59 8.85
N MET A 431 -15.62 1.50 7.88
CA MET A 431 -15.33 2.93 8.07
C MET A 431 -16.03 3.54 9.30
N PRO A 432 -17.30 3.17 9.65
CA PRO A 432 -17.95 3.68 10.86
C PRO A 432 -17.31 3.25 12.20
N ILE A 433 -16.40 2.26 12.19
CA ILE A 433 -15.61 1.91 13.38
C ILE A 433 -14.60 3.00 13.67
N VAL A 434 -14.01 3.57 12.62
CA VAL A 434 -12.90 4.54 12.71
C VAL A 434 -13.43 5.98 12.80
N PHE A 435 -14.41 6.32 11.95
CA PHE A 435 -14.90 7.67 11.76
C PHE A 435 -16.31 7.85 12.30
N THR A 436 -16.59 9.02 12.81
CA THR A 436 -17.95 9.46 13.17
C THR A 436 -18.77 9.76 11.92
N ASP A 437 -20.11 9.79 12.05
CA ASP A 437 -21.00 10.15 10.94
C ASP A 437 -20.69 11.54 10.38
N VAL A 438 -20.23 12.48 11.22
CA VAL A 438 -19.86 13.84 10.78
C VAL A 438 -18.63 13.80 9.87
N GLU A 439 -17.60 13.03 10.25
CA GLU A 439 -16.38 12.90 9.45
C GLU A 439 -16.65 12.20 8.13
N LEU A 440 -17.42 11.11 8.16
CA LEU A 440 -17.83 10.37 6.95
C LEU A 440 -18.64 11.27 6.02
N HIS A 441 -19.58 12.06 6.58
CA HIS A 441 -20.38 12.99 5.79
C HIS A 441 -19.50 14.08 5.14
N LEU A 442 -18.56 14.66 5.86
CA LEU A 442 -17.62 15.65 5.30
C LEU A 442 -16.81 15.08 4.14
N MET A 443 -16.22 13.90 4.31
CA MET A 443 -15.48 13.21 3.23
C MET A 443 -16.37 12.95 2.02
N TYR A 444 -17.60 12.51 2.24
CA TYR A 444 -18.57 12.28 1.15
C TYR A 444 -18.97 13.59 0.44
N GLN A 445 -19.13 14.70 1.15
CA GLN A 445 -19.38 16.01 0.53
C GLN A 445 -18.20 16.44 -0.35
N ILE A 446 -16.96 16.21 0.06
CA ILE A 446 -15.78 16.45 -0.78
C ILE A 446 -15.86 15.62 -2.07
N LYS A 447 -16.18 14.32 -1.96
CA LYS A 447 -16.40 13.47 -3.13
C LYS A 447 -17.46 14.06 -4.07
N LYS A 448 -18.58 14.56 -3.53
CA LYS A 448 -19.69 15.16 -4.30
C LYS A 448 -19.33 16.48 -4.97
N ILE A 449 -18.38 17.26 -4.40
CA ILE A 449 -17.88 18.49 -5.03
C ILE A 449 -17.07 18.14 -6.29
N PHE A 450 -16.18 17.13 -6.22
CA PHE A 450 -15.39 16.71 -7.37
C PHE A 450 -16.21 15.92 -8.39
N ASP A 451 -17.08 15.05 -7.92
CA ASP A 451 -17.85 14.12 -8.75
C ASP A 451 -19.36 14.16 -8.43
N PRO A 452 -20.05 15.22 -8.86
CA PRO A 452 -21.49 15.38 -8.58
C PRO A 452 -22.38 14.30 -9.19
N LYS A 453 -21.91 13.61 -10.23
CA LYS A 453 -22.63 12.53 -10.92
C LYS A 453 -22.27 11.13 -10.41
N ASN A 454 -21.32 11.04 -9.45
CA ASN A 454 -20.84 9.78 -8.90
C ASN A 454 -20.38 8.76 -9.95
N ILE A 455 -19.63 9.24 -10.95
CA ILE A 455 -19.09 8.40 -12.03
C ILE A 455 -17.68 7.89 -11.77
N MET A 456 -16.89 8.59 -10.93
CA MET A 456 -15.49 8.23 -10.63
C MET A 456 -15.43 7.13 -9.58
N ASN A 457 -15.01 5.94 -10.01
CA ASN A 457 -14.80 4.75 -9.17
C ASN A 457 -15.93 4.55 -8.13
N PRO A 458 -17.21 4.53 -8.55
CA PRO A 458 -18.33 4.53 -7.61
C PRO A 458 -18.38 3.26 -6.78
N GLY A 459 -18.88 3.38 -5.53
CA GLY A 459 -19.04 2.26 -4.59
C GLY A 459 -17.77 1.87 -3.83
N LYS A 460 -16.74 2.73 -3.84
CA LYS A 460 -15.50 2.59 -3.08
C LYS A 460 -15.46 3.56 -1.90
N ILE A 461 -14.62 3.26 -0.91
CA ILE A 461 -14.35 4.05 0.30
C ILE A 461 -15.56 4.17 1.23
N PHE A 462 -16.69 4.62 0.74
CA PHE A 462 -17.87 4.91 1.57
C PHE A 462 -18.76 3.70 1.79
N PRO A 463 -19.31 3.51 3.02
CA PRO A 463 -20.29 2.48 3.30
C PRO A 463 -21.46 2.50 2.33
N SER A 464 -22.11 1.37 2.13
CA SER A 464 -23.23 1.22 1.19
C SER A 464 -24.42 2.16 1.48
N THR A 465 -24.54 2.66 2.71
CA THR A 465 -25.54 3.66 3.12
C THR A 465 -25.35 5.03 2.44
N TYR A 466 -24.18 5.32 1.86
CA TYR A 466 -23.88 6.56 1.12
C TYR A 466 -24.10 6.43 -0.40
N ASN A 467 -24.50 5.26 -0.90
CA ASN A 467 -24.68 5.01 -2.34
C ASN A 467 -26.05 5.48 -2.89
N HIS A 468 -26.58 6.61 -2.40
CA HIS A 468 -27.88 7.17 -2.87
C HIS A 468 -27.68 8.42 -3.71
#